data_79e4f3bc9965f00b767c31ec0d7c59cc
#
_entry.id   79e4f3bc9965f00b767c31ec0d7c59cc
#
_cell.length_a   1.000
_cell.length_b   1.000
_cell.length_c   1.000
_cell.angle_alpha   90.00
_cell.angle_beta   90.00
_cell.angle_gamma   90.00
#
_symmetry.space_group_name_H-M   'P 1'
#
loop_
_entity.id
_entity.type
_entity.pdbx_description
1 polymer ?
#
loop_
_entity_poly.entity_id
_entity_poly.type
_entity_poly.pdbx_seq_one_letter_code
_entity_poly.pdbx_strand_id
1 'polypeptide(L)'
;MGKEVRTQSYTREERQHYREKVRQNLDVFERMLAESVFDDAVPLTGLEIELNLVDEDNQPAFVNDEVLESIADPDYQTELAQFNIELNVAPRPLPGDSALDLETMLRDSLNRADEKAAERGARLVPIGILPTIRPEHFQGEWISANNRYTALNDSIFTARGEDVVIDIEGPTGERLNCFADSIAPESACTSVQLHLQVGPTQFADHWNAAQAISAVQVALAANSPFFFGKRLHAETRIALFSQATDTRPIELKNQGVRPRVFFGDRWITSIFDLFEENVRYFPALLAEATDEDPIAVLDAGGTPQLGELNLHNGTVYRWNRPIYEPGDGTPHVRVENRVLPAGPTIVDVLANAAFYYGVVRTLANEDRPVWTQMSFPAAQANFEAAARDGLTARLYWPGLGQLTADELTVRHLLPMARSGLEDWGVSSTVISRYLDVIEGRCTSGVNGAVWQTECVARLQERGMERAAALADMVGRYRDLMSRNEPVHTWPLP
;
A
#
# COMPACT_ATOMS: atom_id res chain seq x y z
N MET A 1 -0.10 8.13 -7.85
CA MET A 1 1.34 8.21 -8.26
C MET A 1 1.93 9.61 -7.97
N GLY A 2 3.24 9.73 -7.66
CA GLY A 2 3.89 11.03 -7.42
C GLY A 2 4.13 11.82 -8.71
N LYS A 3 4.21 13.17 -8.60
CA LYS A 3 4.47 14.05 -9.75
C LYS A 3 5.76 13.67 -10.49
N GLU A 4 5.76 13.76 -11.82
CA GLU A 4 6.92 13.53 -12.68
C GLU A 4 8.04 14.55 -12.38
N VAL A 5 9.29 14.14 -12.56
CA VAL A 5 10.48 15.01 -12.40
C VAL A 5 11.13 15.29 -13.75
N ARG A 6 11.72 16.49 -13.90
CA ARG A 6 12.30 16.95 -15.18
C ARG A 6 13.71 16.40 -15.41
N THR A 7 14.43 16.10 -14.33
CA THR A 7 15.84 15.69 -14.38
C THR A 7 16.10 14.45 -13.54
N GLN A 8 17.08 13.67 -13.96
CA GLN A 8 17.50 12.45 -13.27
C GLN A 8 18.64 12.69 -12.27
N SER A 9 19.26 13.87 -12.26
CA SER A 9 20.38 14.19 -11.37
C SER A 9 20.32 15.63 -10.88
N TYR A 10 20.85 15.90 -9.69
CA TYR A 10 20.80 17.20 -9.03
C TYR A 10 22.19 17.62 -8.52
N THR A 11 22.55 18.89 -8.75
CA THR A 11 23.76 19.51 -8.23
C THR A 11 23.68 19.74 -6.72
N ARG A 12 24.82 20.11 -6.11
CA ARG A 12 24.86 20.45 -4.68
C ARG A 12 24.03 21.69 -4.35
N GLU A 13 24.06 22.69 -5.23
CA GLU A 13 23.31 23.94 -5.08
C GLU A 13 21.80 23.69 -5.17
N GLU A 14 21.34 22.89 -6.13
CA GLU A 14 19.93 22.50 -6.25
C GLU A 14 19.45 21.75 -5.02
N ARG A 15 20.25 20.79 -4.51
CA ARG A 15 19.91 20.06 -3.27
C ARG A 15 19.87 20.98 -2.04
N GLN A 16 20.71 22.02 -1.98
CA GLN A 16 20.68 22.99 -0.89
C GLN A 16 19.44 23.88 -1.00
N HIS A 17 19.17 24.44 -2.16
CA HIS A 17 18.00 25.25 -2.43
C HIS A 17 16.69 24.49 -2.14
N TYR A 18 16.61 23.26 -2.61
CA TYR A 18 15.45 22.40 -2.35
C TYR A 18 15.22 22.19 -0.84
N ARG A 19 16.27 21.96 -0.05
CA ARG A 19 16.13 21.82 1.41
C ARG A 19 15.63 23.10 2.10
N GLU A 20 16.01 24.24 1.60
CA GLU A 20 15.50 25.54 2.09
C GLU A 20 14.01 25.68 1.77
N LYS A 21 13.60 25.34 0.55
CA LYS A 21 12.21 25.33 0.11
C LYS A 21 11.35 24.34 0.91
N VAL A 22 11.80 23.11 1.13
CA VAL A 22 11.09 22.12 1.95
C VAL A 22 10.82 22.63 3.37
N ARG A 23 11.80 23.31 3.99
CA ARG A 23 11.62 23.91 5.32
C ARG A 23 10.61 25.07 5.28
N GLN A 24 10.71 25.94 4.28
CA GLN A 24 9.75 27.02 4.08
C GLN A 24 8.33 26.48 3.88
N ASN A 25 8.17 25.41 3.08
CA ASN A 25 6.88 24.74 2.89
C ASN A 25 6.35 24.16 4.22
N LEU A 26 7.23 23.58 5.04
CA LEU A 26 6.84 23.02 6.35
C LEU A 26 6.35 24.13 7.30
N ASP A 27 7.06 25.27 7.38
CA ASP A 27 6.66 26.43 8.19
C ASP A 27 5.31 27.01 7.72
N VAL A 28 5.08 27.05 6.40
CA VAL A 28 3.80 27.49 5.81
C VAL A 28 2.70 26.48 6.11
N PHE A 29 2.98 25.19 6.04
CA PHE A 29 2.00 24.15 6.39
C PHE A 29 1.56 24.25 7.86
N GLU A 30 2.49 24.54 8.79
CA GLU A 30 2.18 24.79 10.20
C GLU A 30 1.20 25.97 10.35
N ARG A 31 1.47 27.08 9.64
CA ARG A 31 0.56 28.23 9.62
C ARG A 31 -0.81 27.87 9.05
N MET A 32 -0.85 27.11 7.96
CA MET A 32 -2.11 26.69 7.34
C MET A 32 -2.96 25.84 8.30
N LEU A 33 -2.35 24.94 9.04
CA LEU A 33 -3.08 24.13 10.06
C LEU A 33 -3.73 24.98 11.14
N ALA A 34 -3.19 26.19 11.42
CA ALA A 34 -3.71 27.12 12.43
C ALA A 34 -4.69 28.15 11.82
N GLU A 35 -4.47 28.57 10.59
CA GLU A 35 -5.10 29.77 10.00
C GLU A 35 -6.08 29.46 8.86
N SER A 36 -5.89 28.36 8.12
CA SER A 36 -6.68 28.03 6.93
C SER A 36 -7.89 27.16 7.24
N VAL A 37 -8.90 27.29 6.38
CA VAL A 37 -10.05 26.37 6.36
C VAL A 37 -9.70 25.20 5.46
N PHE A 38 -9.85 23.99 6.00
CA PHE A 38 -9.68 22.75 5.26
C PHE A 38 -11.05 22.16 4.89
N ASP A 39 -11.10 21.46 3.77
CA ASP A 39 -12.30 20.72 3.36
C ASP A 39 -12.41 19.43 4.19
N ASP A 40 -13.32 19.46 5.16
CA ASP A 40 -13.66 18.34 6.04
C ASP A 40 -15.18 18.13 6.17
N ALA A 41 -15.96 18.81 5.33
CA ALA A 41 -17.41 18.82 5.43
C ALA A 41 -18.04 17.45 5.15
N VAL A 42 -17.49 16.70 4.17
CA VAL A 42 -17.92 15.35 3.82
C VAL A 42 -16.68 14.47 3.67
N PRO A 43 -16.49 13.48 4.54
CA PRO A 43 -15.37 12.56 4.40
C PRO A 43 -15.45 11.80 3.06
N LEU A 44 -14.42 11.95 2.25
CA LEU A 44 -14.28 11.22 1.01
C LEU A 44 -13.30 10.05 1.18
N THR A 45 -13.58 8.97 0.45
CA THR A 45 -12.69 7.82 0.35
C THR A 45 -12.20 7.65 -1.08
N GLY A 46 -10.93 7.35 -1.24
CA GLY A 46 -10.29 7.06 -2.53
C GLY A 46 -9.68 5.66 -2.51
N LEU A 47 -9.36 5.16 -3.69
CA LEU A 47 -8.82 3.82 -3.89
C LEU A 47 -7.82 3.83 -5.05
N GLU A 48 -6.65 3.22 -4.85
CA GLU A 48 -5.70 2.88 -5.91
C GLU A 48 -5.52 1.37 -5.92
N ILE A 49 -5.44 0.76 -7.10
CA ILE A 49 -5.24 -0.69 -7.27
C ILE A 49 -4.09 -0.91 -8.23
N GLU A 50 -3.01 -1.49 -7.74
CA GLU A 50 -1.90 -1.91 -8.56
C GLU A 50 -2.15 -3.31 -9.13
N LEU A 51 -1.77 -3.53 -10.40
CA LEU A 51 -2.08 -4.71 -11.17
C LEU A 51 -0.82 -5.23 -11.85
N ASN A 52 -0.63 -6.55 -11.85
CA ASN A 52 0.40 -7.20 -12.63
C ASN A 52 -0.12 -7.56 -14.02
N LEU A 53 0.74 -7.50 -15.01
CA LEU A 53 0.53 -8.00 -16.38
C LEU A 53 1.22 -9.35 -16.53
N VAL A 54 0.50 -10.35 -17.05
CA VAL A 54 1.05 -11.68 -17.32
C VAL A 54 0.77 -12.10 -18.76
N ASP A 55 1.68 -12.88 -19.35
CA ASP A 55 1.55 -13.49 -20.66
C ASP A 55 0.69 -14.79 -20.64
N GLU A 56 0.65 -15.51 -21.76
CA GLU A 56 -0.10 -16.78 -21.92
C GLU A 56 0.42 -17.88 -20.97
N ASP A 57 1.72 -17.85 -20.63
CA ASP A 57 2.38 -18.80 -19.72
C ASP A 57 2.33 -18.34 -18.26
N ASN A 58 1.56 -17.29 -17.96
CA ASN A 58 1.45 -16.64 -16.64
C ASN A 58 2.79 -16.10 -16.11
N GLN A 59 3.72 -15.73 -17.01
CA GLN A 59 4.96 -15.02 -16.67
C GLN A 59 4.74 -13.51 -16.75
N PRO A 60 5.60 -12.67 -16.10
CA PRO A 60 5.49 -11.22 -16.22
C PRO A 60 5.56 -10.74 -17.68
N ALA A 61 4.60 -9.93 -18.11
CA ALA A 61 4.53 -9.37 -19.45
C ALA A 61 4.97 -7.89 -19.43
N PHE A 62 6.09 -7.57 -20.06
CA PHE A 62 6.73 -6.25 -20.06
C PHE A 62 6.16 -5.34 -21.16
N VAL A 63 4.87 -5.02 -21.08
CA VAL A 63 4.10 -4.36 -22.15
C VAL A 63 3.13 -3.29 -21.61
N ASN A 64 3.43 -2.68 -20.45
CA ASN A 64 2.49 -1.74 -19.82
C ASN A 64 2.17 -0.53 -20.71
N ASP A 65 3.13 0.03 -21.45
CA ASP A 65 2.90 1.19 -22.32
C ASP A 65 1.91 0.83 -23.44
N GLU A 66 2.08 -0.33 -24.12
CA GLU A 66 1.18 -0.79 -25.16
C GLU A 66 -0.21 -1.16 -24.62
N VAL A 67 -0.28 -1.69 -23.40
CA VAL A 67 -1.53 -2.00 -22.72
C VAL A 67 -2.27 -0.72 -22.37
N LEU A 68 -1.58 0.28 -21.79
CA LEU A 68 -2.17 1.58 -21.44
C LEU A 68 -2.66 2.33 -22.68
N GLU A 69 -1.89 2.29 -23.79
CA GLU A 69 -2.33 2.81 -25.09
C GLU A 69 -3.63 2.15 -25.58
N SER A 70 -3.77 0.82 -25.37
CA SER A 70 -4.96 0.08 -25.77
C SER A 70 -6.15 0.34 -24.84
N ILE A 71 -5.93 0.47 -23.53
CA ILE A 71 -6.97 0.82 -22.54
C ILE A 71 -7.52 2.23 -22.82
N ALA A 72 -6.65 3.19 -23.12
CA ALA A 72 -6.98 4.58 -23.45
C ALA A 72 -7.89 5.26 -22.42
N ASP A 73 -7.67 4.97 -21.13
CA ASP A 73 -8.41 5.52 -20.00
C ASP A 73 -7.42 6.20 -19.04
N PRO A 74 -7.55 7.52 -18.74
CA PRO A 74 -6.61 8.27 -17.92
C PRO A 74 -6.56 7.80 -16.46
N ASP A 75 -7.53 7.04 -15.98
CA ASP A 75 -7.54 6.46 -14.65
C ASP A 75 -6.49 5.32 -14.51
N TYR A 76 -6.01 4.76 -15.63
CA TYR A 76 -4.93 3.79 -15.66
C TYR A 76 -3.59 4.46 -15.97
N GLN A 77 -2.57 4.15 -15.18
CA GLN A 77 -1.24 4.75 -15.27
C GLN A 77 -0.13 3.70 -15.18
N THR A 78 1.08 4.08 -15.61
CA THR A 78 2.27 3.25 -15.44
C THR A 78 2.65 3.13 -13.99
N GLU A 79 3.12 1.94 -13.59
CA GLU A 79 3.84 1.69 -12.35
C GLU A 79 5.34 1.42 -12.61
N LEU A 80 6.11 1.18 -11.53
CA LEU A 80 7.57 1.12 -11.55
C LEU A 80 8.13 0.11 -12.57
N ALA A 81 7.55 -1.08 -12.67
CA ALA A 81 7.98 -2.07 -13.66
C ALA A 81 7.06 -2.09 -14.89
N GLN A 82 7.64 -2.43 -16.05
CA GLN A 82 6.90 -2.56 -17.31
C GLN A 82 5.85 -3.70 -17.30
N PHE A 83 5.80 -4.52 -16.26
CA PHE A 83 4.75 -5.51 -16.03
C PHE A 83 3.72 -5.08 -14.98
N ASN A 84 3.72 -3.80 -14.59
CA ASN A 84 2.76 -3.23 -13.64
C ASN A 84 2.02 -2.03 -14.26
N ILE A 85 0.75 -1.90 -13.88
CA ILE A 85 -0.08 -0.71 -14.09
C ILE A 85 -0.88 -0.42 -12.81
N GLU A 86 -1.35 0.81 -12.66
CA GLU A 86 -2.16 1.24 -11.54
C GLU A 86 -3.51 1.78 -12.04
N LEU A 87 -4.59 1.43 -11.36
CA LEU A 87 -5.92 2.03 -11.52
C LEU A 87 -6.16 3.01 -10.37
N ASN A 88 -6.38 4.27 -10.69
CA ASN A 88 -6.77 5.34 -9.77
C ASN A 88 -8.28 5.53 -9.78
N VAL A 89 -8.92 5.46 -8.62
CA VAL A 89 -10.36 5.58 -8.48
C VAL A 89 -10.72 6.93 -7.88
N ALA A 90 -11.54 7.69 -8.60
CA ALA A 90 -11.99 9.01 -8.14
C ALA A 90 -12.62 8.95 -6.73
N PRO A 91 -12.33 9.95 -5.86
CA PRO A 91 -12.85 9.97 -4.50
C PRO A 91 -14.38 10.07 -4.48
N ARG A 92 -14.99 9.42 -3.49
CA ARG A 92 -16.44 9.35 -3.32
C ARG A 92 -16.85 9.32 -1.85
N PRO A 93 -18.08 9.76 -1.53
CA PRO A 93 -18.61 9.62 -0.17
C PRO A 93 -18.88 8.16 0.19
N LEU A 94 -18.68 7.82 1.47
CA LEU A 94 -18.85 6.45 1.98
C LEU A 94 -20.32 6.06 2.27
N PRO A 95 -21.25 6.98 2.69
CA PRO A 95 -22.61 6.63 3.11
C PRO A 95 -23.47 5.92 2.05
N GLY A 96 -24.51 5.21 2.51
CA GLY A 96 -25.50 4.55 1.66
C GLY A 96 -24.97 3.29 0.99
N ASP A 97 -25.32 3.11 -0.29
CA ASP A 97 -24.97 1.95 -1.12
C ASP A 97 -23.78 2.22 -2.06
N SER A 98 -23.03 3.32 -1.84
CA SER A 98 -21.94 3.79 -2.70
C SER A 98 -20.90 2.70 -3.03
N ALA A 99 -20.63 1.79 -2.08
CA ALA A 99 -19.69 0.69 -2.28
C ALA A 99 -20.20 -0.40 -3.25
N LEU A 100 -21.50 -0.62 -3.38
CA LEU A 100 -22.07 -1.55 -4.37
C LEU A 100 -21.93 -1.00 -5.79
N ASP A 101 -22.19 0.30 -5.95
CA ASP A 101 -21.97 0.98 -7.24
C ASP A 101 -20.50 0.95 -7.62
N LEU A 102 -19.60 1.15 -6.62
CA LEU A 102 -18.16 1.06 -6.81
C LEU A 102 -17.73 -0.35 -7.24
N GLU A 103 -18.25 -1.40 -6.61
CA GLU A 103 -17.94 -2.78 -6.99
C GLU A 103 -18.30 -3.06 -8.45
N THR A 104 -19.49 -2.63 -8.86
CA THR A 104 -19.96 -2.79 -10.24
C THR A 104 -19.06 -2.03 -11.22
N MET A 105 -18.77 -0.77 -10.93
CA MET A 105 -17.92 0.09 -11.75
C MET A 105 -16.50 -0.49 -11.90
N LEU A 106 -15.89 -0.94 -10.80
CA LEU A 106 -14.54 -1.52 -10.82
C LEU A 106 -14.48 -2.82 -11.61
N ARG A 107 -15.47 -3.70 -11.45
CA ARG A 107 -15.55 -4.94 -12.23
C ARG A 107 -15.65 -4.67 -13.73
N ASP A 108 -16.53 -3.74 -14.10
CA ASP A 108 -16.71 -3.38 -15.50
C ASP A 108 -15.44 -2.71 -16.07
N SER A 109 -14.78 -1.85 -15.32
CA SER A 109 -13.52 -1.20 -15.71
C SER A 109 -12.40 -2.22 -15.90
N LEU A 110 -12.17 -3.10 -14.90
CA LEU A 110 -11.12 -4.11 -14.96
C LEU A 110 -11.36 -5.15 -16.03
N ASN A 111 -12.62 -5.57 -16.28
CA ASN A 111 -12.95 -6.49 -17.37
C ASN A 111 -12.62 -5.87 -18.73
N ARG A 112 -12.99 -4.60 -18.96
CA ARG A 112 -12.63 -3.90 -20.21
C ARG A 112 -11.11 -3.74 -20.36
N ALA A 113 -10.42 -3.39 -19.25
CA ALA A 113 -8.97 -3.25 -19.26
C ALA A 113 -8.27 -4.60 -19.55
N ASP A 114 -8.77 -5.71 -18.98
CA ASP A 114 -8.24 -7.06 -19.25
C ASP A 114 -8.47 -7.51 -20.71
N GLU A 115 -9.65 -7.19 -21.30
CA GLU A 115 -9.92 -7.39 -22.72
C GLU A 115 -8.92 -6.62 -23.60
N LYS A 116 -8.61 -5.37 -23.22
CA LYS A 116 -7.65 -4.53 -23.93
C LYS A 116 -6.20 -5.01 -23.77
N ALA A 117 -5.83 -5.48 -22.58
CA ALA A 117 -4.55 -6.12 -22.34
C ALA A 117 -4.38 -7.39 -23.19
N ALA A 118 -5.46 -8.19 -23.37
CA ALA A 118 -5.45 -9.39 -24.20
C ALA A 118 -5.15 -9.08 -25.67
N GLU A 119 -5.54 -7.91 -26.20
CA GLU A 119 -5.18 -7.46 -27.56
C GLU A 119 -3.65 -7.28 -27.71
N ARG A 120 -2.92 -7.15 -26.60
CA ARG A 120 -1.45 -6.99 -26.52
C ARG A 120 -0.73 -8.25 -25.98
N GLY A 121 -1.44 -9.39 -25.89
CA GLY A 121 -0.89 -10.65 -25.39
C GLY A 121 -0.67 -10.66 -23.86
N ALA A 122 -1.31 -9.78 -23.12
CA ALA A 122 -1.21 -9.70 -21.67
C ALA A 122 -2.58 -9.87 -20.99
N ARG A 123 -2.57 -10.21 -19.70
CA ARG A 123 -3.77 -10.30 -18.85
C ARG A 123 -3.49 -9.64 -17.49
N LEU A 124 -4.52 -9.07 -16.87
CA LEU A 124 -4.43 -8.41 -15.59
C LEU A 124 -4.53 -9.39 -14.42
N VAL A 125 -3.65 -9.24 -13.43
CA VAL A 125 -3.68 -10.05 -12.19
C VAL A 125 -3.42 -9.16 -10.97
N PRO A 126 -4.45 -8.84 -10.15
CA PRO A 126 -4.27 -8.20 -8.85
C PRO A 126 -3.79 -9.22 -7.81
N ILE A 127 -2.49 -9.28 -7.56
CA ILE A 127 -1.84 -10.18 -6.61
C ILE A 127 -0.64 -9.49 -5.98
N GLY A 128 -0.45 -9.56 -4.68
CA GLY A 128 0.54 -8.76 -3.95
C GLY A 128 1.99 -8.91 -4.39
N ILE A 129 2.41 -10.12 -4.79
CA ILE A 129 3.63 -10.41 -5.55
C ILE A 129 3.28 -11.49 -6.57
N LEU A 130 3.64 -11.28 -7.82
CA LEU A 130 3.42 -12.28 -8.85
C LEU A 130 4.35 -13.49 -8.63
N PRO A 131 3.83 -14.70 -8.32
CA PRO A 131 4.64 -15.85 -7.90
C PRO A 131 5.59 -16.39 -8.96
N THR A 132 5.36 -16.06 -10.22
CA THR A 132 6.18 -16.49 -11.36
C THR A 132 7.36 -15.57 -11.66
N ILE A 133 7.52 -14.48 -10.91
CA ILE A 133 8.70 -13.61 -11.02
C ILE A 133 9.96 -14.38 -10.66
N ARG A 134 11.00 -14.21 -11.48
CA ARG A 134 12.34 -14.81 -11.34
C ARG A 134 13.41 -13.73 -11.46
N PRO A 135 14.63 -13.96 -10.96
CA PRO A 135 15.74 -12.99 -11.07
C PRO A 135 16.01 -12.53 -12.51
N GLU A 136 15.82 -13.42 -13.50
CA GLU A 136 16.05 -13.11 -14.91
C GLU A 136 15.13 -12.01 -15.45
N HIS A 137 13.94 -11.83 -14.86
CA HIS A 137 12.99 -10.79 -15.25
C HIS A 137 13.44 -9.38 -14.89
N PHE A 138 14.42 -9.25 -14.00
CA PHE A 138 15.02 -7.97 -13.61
C PHE A 138 16.36 -7.69 -14.30
N GLN A 139 16.72 -8.52 -15.27
CA GLN A 139 17.87 -8.27 -16.13
C GLN A 139 17.43 -7.50 -17.38
N GLY A 140 18.09 -6.40 -17.69
CA GLY A 140 17.76 -5.56 -18.84
C GLY A 140 16.76 -4.44 -18.56
N GLU A 141 15.87 -4.17 -19.49
CA GLU A 141 14.91 -3.05 -19.41
C GLU A 141 13.61 -3.51 -18.72
N TRP A 142 13.59 -3.47 -17.40
CA TRP A 142 12.42 -3.84 -16.59
C TRP A 142 11.65 -2.61 -16.07
N ILE A 143 12.30 -1.43 -15.99
CA ILE A 143 11.75 -0.20 -15.44
C ILE A 143 10.88 0.52 -16.47
N SER A 144 9.76 1.06 -16.06
CA SER A 144 8.88 1.86 -16.90
C SER A 144 9.55 3.15 -17.37
N ALA A 145 9.20 3.62 -18.55
CA ALA A 145 9.78 4.81 -19.19
C ALA A 145 9.32 6.12 -18.50
N ASN A 146 9.78 6.33 -17.25
CA ASN A 146 9.47 7.51 -16.44
C ASN A 146 10.73 8.03 -15.74
N ASN A 147 11.05 9.32 -15.93
CA ASN A 147 12.24 9.96 -15.34
C ASN A 147 12.27 9.85 -13.81
N ARG A 148 11.11 9.89 -13.14
CA ARG A 148 11.01 9.78 -11.70
C ARG A 148 11.52 8.43 -11.20
N TYR A 149 11.21 7.33 -11.88
CA TYR A 149 11.62 5.99 -11.47
C TYR A 149 13.13 5.79 -11.62
N THR A 150 13.69 6.23 -12.74
CA THR A 150 15.14 6.22 -12.96
C THR A 150 15.87 7.07 -11.94
N ALA A 151 15.41 8.31 -11.71
CA ALA A 151 16.01 9.21 -10.72
C ALA A 151 15.92 8.66 -9.29
N LEU A 152 14.83 7.97 -8.94
CA LEU A 152 14.66 7.34 -7.64
C LEU A 152 15.62 6.17 -7.46
N ASN A 153 15.69 5.26 -8.44
CA ASN A 153 16.65 4.16 -8.46
C ASN A 153 18.09 4.66 -8.24
N ASP A 154 18.52 5.59 -9.06
CA ASP A 154 19.89 6.12 -9.01
C ASP A 154 20.18 6.86 -7.70
N SER A 155 19.21 7.58 -7.17
CA SER A 155 19.36 8.30 -5.89
C SER A 155 19.45 7.35 -4.70
N ILE A 156 18.70 6.24 -4.69
CA ILE A 156 18.75 5.21 -3.63
C ILE A 156 20.13 4.55 -3.63
N PHE A 157 20.60 4.07 -4.80
CA PHE A 157 21.89 3.37 -4.89
C PHE A 157 23.09 4.29 -4.72
N THR A 158 23.01 5.55 -5.19
CA THR A 158 24.01 6.58 -4.88
C THR A 158 24.11 6.87 -3.38
N ALA A 159 22.96 6.97 -2.70
CA ALA A 159 22.94 7.22 -1.25
C ALA A 159 23.47 6.02 -0.45
N ARG A 160 23.20 4.81 -0.90
CA ARG A 160 23.62 3.57 -0.25
C ARG A 160 25.09 3.25 -0.51
N GLY A 161 25.56 3.38 -1.74
CA GLY A 161 26.94 3.10 -2.16
C GLY A 161 27.30 1.61 -2.31
N GLU A 162 26.34 0.70 -2.17
CA GLU A 162 26.51 -0.75 -2.29
C GLU A 162 25.18 -1.42 -2.71
N ASP A 163 25.23 -2.69 -3.15
CA ASP A 163 24.05 -3.48 -3.45
C ASP A 163 23.16 -3.68 -2.22
N VAL A 164 21.86 -3.83 -2.46
CA VAL A 164 20.89 -4.16 -1.41
C VAL A 164 20.97 -5.65 -1.12
N VAL A 165 21.02 -6.01 0.16
CA VAL A 165 20.87 -7.40 0.63
C VAL A 165 19.41 -7.65 0.96
N ILE A 166 18.80 -8.62 0.29
CA ILE A 166 17.48 -9.14 0.61
C ILE A 166 17.65 -10.48 1.30
N ASP A 167 17.22 -10.54 2.56
CA ASP A 167 17.33 -11.74 3.39
C ASP A 167 16.01 -11.95 4.13
N ILE A 168 15.21 -12.90 3.65
CA ILE A 168 13.88 -13.21 4.18
C ILE A 168 13.79 -14.71 4.40
N GLU A 169 13.51 -15.13 5.63
CA GLU A 169 13.28 -16.50 6.01
C GLU A 169 11.79 -16.75 6.26
N GLY A 170 11.22 -17.68 5.50
CA GLY A 170 9.83 -18.08 5.64
C GLY A 170 9.59 -19.04 6.81
N PRO A 171 8.33 -19.19 7.28
CA PRO A 171 7.98 -20.03 8.43
C PRO A 171 8.23 -21.52 8.19
N THR A 172 8.42 -21.94 6.94
CA THR A 172 8.75 -23.33 6.57
C THR A 172 10.25 -23.60 6.46
N GLY A 173 11.10 -22.61 6.77
CA GLY A 173 12.55 -22.71 6.67
C GLY A 173 13.12 -22.47 5.27
N GLU A 174 12.26 -22.17 4.27
CA GLU A 174 12.74 -21.66 3.00
C GLU A 174 13.29 -20.23 3.23
N ARG A 175 14.47 -19.93 2.67
CA ARG A 175 15.13 -18.63 2.81
C ARG A 175 15.52 -18.09 1.46
N LEU A 176 15.19 -16.82 1.22
CA LEU A 176 15.73 -16.02 0.15
C LEU A 176 16.89 -15.20 0.71
N ASN A 177 18.07 -15.34 0.12
CA ASN A 177 19.22 -14.48 0.39
C ASN A 177 19.85 -14.14 -0.95
N CYS A 178 19.73 -12.88 -1.36
CA CYS A 178 20.26 -12.40 -2.64
C CYS A 178 20.67 -10.93 -2.55
N PHE A 179 21.43 -10.49 -3.57
CA PHE A 179 21.81 -9.10 -3.76
C PHE A 179 21.00 -8.51 -4.91
N ALA A 180 20.66 -7.23 -4.78
CA ALA A 180 20.03 -6.46 -5.84
C ALA A 180 20.81 -5.16 -6.05
N ASP A 181 21.12 -4.86 -7.31
CA ASP A 181 21.81 -3.65 -7.77
C ASP A 181 20.84 -2.55 -8.24
N SER A 182 19.56 -2.78 -8.05
CA SER A 182 18.46 -1.88 -8.43
C SER A 182 17.26 -2.06 -7.50
N ILE A 183 16.29 -1.12 -7.58
CA ILE A 183 15.02 -1.22 -6.85
C ILE A 183 14.04 -2.22 -7.48
N ALA A 184 14.48 -3.03 -8.44
CA ALA A 184 13.64 -4.03 -9.11
C ALA A 184 12.84 -4.94 -8.15
N PRO A 185 13.38 -5.43 -7.04
CA PRO A 185 12.57 -6.23 -6.10
C PRO A 185 11.40 -5.45 -5.46
N GLU A 186 11.52 -4.12 -5.34
CA GLU A 186 10.41 -3.26 -4.87
C GLU A 186 9.26 -3.27 -5.86
N SER A 187 9.56 -3.21 -7.16
CA SER A 187 8.54 -3.22 -8.21
C SER A 187 7.71 -4.51 -8.29
N ALA A 188 8.16 -5.59 -7.66
CA ALA A 188 7.37 -6.81 -7.51
C ALA A 188 6.23 -6.64 -6.50
N CYS A 189 6.29 -5.62 -5.64
CA CYS A 189 5.33 -5.39 -4.56
C CYS A 189 4.15 -4.56 -5.07
N THR A 190 3.00 -5.18 -5.29
CA THR A 190 1.77 -4.50 -5.70
C THR A 190 0.78 -4.40 -4.55
N SER A 191 0.09 -3.27 -4.45
CA SER A 191 -0.77 -2.91 -3.32
C SER A 191 -2.17 -2.45 -3.72
N VAL A 192 -3.03 -2.36 -2.72
CA VAL A 192 -4.24 -1.54 -2.72
C VAL A 192 -4.02 -0.43 -1.72
N GLN A 193 -4.26 0.81 -2.14
CA GLN A 193 -4.13 1.99 -1.30
C GLN A 193 -5.51 2.57 -1.02
N LEU A 194 -5.83 2.72 0.26
CA LEU A 194 -7.10 3.28 0.71
C LEU A 194 -6.88 4.69 1.23
N HIS A 195 -7.63 5.65 0.70
CA HIS A 195 -7.59 7.03 1.18
C HIS A 195 -8.79 7.34 2.06
N LEU A 196 -8.55 8.05 3.16
CA LEU A 196 -9.58 8.57 4.04
C LEU A 196 -9.32 10.05 4.30
N GLN A 197 -10.14 10.91 3.73
CA GLN A 197 -10.14 12.35 4.01
C GLN A 197 -10.72 12.61 5.39
N VAL A 198 -10.01 13.39 6.19
CA VAL A 198 -10.42 13.77 7.56
C VAL A 198 -9.99 15.21 7.85
N GLY A 199 -10.66 15.87 8.78
CA GLY A 199 -10.24 17.21 9.23
C GLY A 199 -8.86 17.19 9.90
N PRO A 200 -8.07 18.27 9.82
CA PRO A 200 -6.75 18.34 10.44
C PRO A 200 -6.74 18.05 11.94
N THR A 201 -7.79 18.46 12.65
CA THR A 201 -7.94 18.23 14.10
C THR A 201 -8.25 16.77 14.45
N GLN A 202 -8.80 16.01 13.53
CA GLN A 202 -9.15 14.59 13.69
C GLN A 202 -8.07 13.66 13.10
N PHE A 203 -7.11 14.22 12.37
CA PHE A 203 -6.13 13.45 11.62
C PHE A 203 -5.33 12.50 12.50
N ALA A 204 -4.84 12.98 13.65
CA ALA A 204 -4.01 12.18 14.54
C ALA A 204 -4.76 10.93 15.05
N ASP A 205 -6.01 11.08 15.44
CA ASP A 205 -6.82 9.98 15.97
C ASP A 205 -7.09 8.91 14.88
N HIS A 206 -7.42 9.35 13.67
CA HIS A 206 -7.63 8.44 12.53
C HIS A 206 -6.32 7.75 12.09
N TRP A 207 -5.21 8.48 12.06
CA TRP A 207 -3.91 7.90 11.74
C TRP A 207 -3.45 6.89 12.80
N ASN A 208 -3.57 7.23 14.08
CA ASN A 208 -3.23 6.33 15.17
C ASN A 208 -4.12 5.07 15.17
N ALA A 209 -5.41 5.21 14.88
CA ALA A 209 -6.32 4.08 14.71
C ALA A 209 -5.89 3.19 13.53
N ALA A 210 -5.62 3.78 12.35
CA ALA A 210 -5.12 3.07 11.17
C ALA A 210 -3.82 2.31 11.47
N GLN A 211 -2.91 2.95 12.20
CA GLN A 211 -1.63 2.35 12.59
C GLN A 211 -1.83 1.17 13.57
N ALA A 212 -2.74 1.29 14.53
CA ALA A 212 -3.04 0.24 15.50
C ALA A 212 -3.61 -1.04 14.86
N ILE A 213 -4.42 -0.89 13.79
CA ILE A 213 -5.04 -2.04 13.10
C ILE A 213 -4.26 -2.54 11.88
N SER A 214 -3.16 -1.89 11.51
CA SER A 214 -2.36 -2.26 10.33
C SER A 214 -1.95 -3.74 10.35
N ALA A 215 -1.61 -4.29 11.52
CA ALA A 215 -1.31 -5.70 11.69
C ALA A 215 -2.49 -6.61 11.30
N VAL A 216 -3.69 -6.26 11.76
CA VAL A 216 -4.89 -7.05 11.47
C VAL A 216 -5.23 -6.99 9.98
N GLN A 217 -5.13 -5.81 9.36
CA GLN A 217 -5.34 -5.66 7.92
C GLN A 217 -4.39 -6.57 7.12
N VAL A 218 -3.09 -6.55 7.45
CA VAL A 218 -2.08 -7.40 6.79
C VAL A 218 -2.40 -8.88 6.99
N ALA A 219 -2.74 -9.30 8.21
CA ALA A 219 -3.08 -10.70 8.50
C ALA A 219 -4.27 -11.20 7.69
N LEU A 220 -5.34 -10.40 7.63
CA LEU A 220 -6.58 -10.73 6.93
C LEU A 220 -6.43 -10.76 5.41
N ALA A 221 -5.65 -9.82 4.87
CA ALA A 221 -5.53 -9.58 3.44
C ALA A 221 -4.32 -10.26 2.80
N ALA A 222 -3.41 -10.91 3.55
CA ALA A 222 -2.16 -11.47 3.04
C ALA A 222 -2.35 -12.22 1.71
N ASN A 223 -1.57 -11.82 0.68
CA ASN A 223 -1.70 -12.28 -0.70
C ASN A 223 -0.36 -12.33 -1.47
N SER A 224 0.78 -12.44 -0.75
CA SER A 224 2.11 -12.46 -1.36
C SER A 224 3.06 -13.48 -0.72
N PRO A 225 2.70 -14.81 -0.70
CA PRO A 225 3.51 -15.80 0.00
C PRO A 225 4.76 -16.26 -0.75
N PHE A 226 4.90 -15.90 -2.04
CA PHE A 226 5.99 -16.38 -2.89
C PHE A 226 6.78 -15.22 -3.50
N PHE A 227 8.10 -15.36 -3.52
CA PHE A 227 9.01 -14.54 -4.30
C PHE A 227 10.22 -15.35 -4.75
N PHE A 228 10.64 -15.20 -6.02
CA PHE A 228 11.70 -15.99 -6.65
C PHE A 228 11.57 -17.50 -6.42
N GLY A 229 10.35 -18.02 -6.53
CA GLY A 229 10.04 -19.43 -6.34
C GLY A 229 10.13 -19.92 -4.89
N LYS A 230 10.44 -19.07 -3.92
CA LYS A 230 10.51 -19.40 -2.48
C LYS A 230 9.19 -19.09 -1.79
N ARG A 231 8.77 -19.98 -0.88
CA ARG A 231 7.69 -19.71 0.06
C ARG A 231 8.27 -18.98 1.27
N LEU A 232 7.86 -17.72 1.44
CA LEU A 232 8.39 -16.81 2.46
C LEU A 232 7.29 -16.43 3.47
N HIS A 233 7.16 -15.15 3.82
CA HIS A 233 6.12 -14.68 4.73
C HIS A 233 4.72 -14.82 4.09
N ALA A 234 3.65 -14.83 4.89
CA ALA A 234 2.29 -14.77 4.36
C ALA A 234 2.07 -13.50 3.53
N GLU A 235 2.65 -12.38 3.99
CA GLU A 235 2.71 -11.11 3.27
C GLU A 235 4.19 -10.70 3.10
N THR A 236 4.87 -11.34 2.15
CA THR A 236 6.31 -11.11 1.85
C THR A 236 6.59 -9.68 1.43
N ARG A 237 5.61 -9.00 0.83
CA ARG A 237 5.70 -7.62 0.37
C ARG A 237 6.20 -6.67 1.48
N ILE A 238 5.78 -6.87 2.74
CA ILE A 238 6.19 -6.02 3.87
C ILE A 238 7.70 -6.09 4.11
N ALA A 239 8.27 -7.28 4.14
CA ALA A 239 9.70 -7.48 4.36
C ALA A 239 10.52 -7.08 3.11
N LEU A 240 10.03 -7.43 1.92
CA LEU A 240 10.69 -7.16 0.65
C LEU A 240 10.82 -5.67 0.38
N PHE A 241 9.72 -4.92 0.49
CA PHE A 241 9.67 -3.47 0.28
C PHE A 241 10.61 -2.73 1.24
N SER A 242 10.61 -3.13 2.52
CA SER A 242 11.49 -2.54 3.53
C SER A 242 12.97 -2.73 3.25
N GLN A 243 13.35 -3.84 2.61
CA GLN A 243 14.76 -4.15 2.29
C GLN A 243 15.17 -3.58 0.94
N ALA A 244 14.32 -3.68 -0.09
CA ALA A 244 14.62 -3.31 -1.47
C ALA A 244 14.90 -1.81 -1.66
N THR A 245 14.35 -0.94 -0.81
CA THR A 245 14.50 0.52 -0.90
C THR A 245 15.34 1.12 0.23
N ASP A 246 16.09 0.27 0.96
CA ASP A 246 16.88 0.73 2.11
C ASP A 246 18.17 1.45 1.67
N THR A 247 18.20 2.76 1.84
CA THR A 247 19.34 3.63 1.49
C THR A 247 20.52 3.55 2.47
N ARG A 248 20.46 2.70 3.50
CA ARG A 248 21.46 2.64 4.57
C ARG A 248 22.43 1.49 4.34
N PRO A 249 23.74 1.75 4.18
CA PRO A 249 24.77 0.72 4.36
C PRO A 249 24.78 0.21 5.80
N ILE A 250 25.50 -0.88 6.05
CA ILE A 250 25.50 -1.57 7.36
C ILE A 250 25.92 -0.63 8.50
N GLU A 251 26.84 0.30 8.25
CA GLU A 251 27.33 1.25 9.24
C GLU A 251 26.23 2.19 9.71
N LEU A 252 25.40 2.71 8.81
CA LEU A 252 24.29 3.58 9.16
C LEU A 252 23.16 2.81 9.88
N LYS A 253 22.93 1.55 9.52
CA LYS A 253 22.02 0.66 10.27
C LYS A 253 22.49 0.49 11.71
N ASN A 254 23.79 0.21 11.91
CA ASN A 254 24.38 0.03 13.24
C ASN A 254 24.42 1.31 14.07
N GLN A 255 24.39 2.48 13.42
CA GLN A 255 24.24 3.78 14.09
C GLN A 255 22.79 4.14 14.43
N GLY A 256 21.82 3.30 14.07
CA GLY A 256 20.41 3.54 14.34
C GLY A 256 19.76 4.61 13.44
N VAL A 257 20.33 4.88 12.26
CA VAL A 257 19.71 5.76 11.26
C VAL A 257 18.40 5.13 10.80
N ARG A 258 17.34 5.94 10.69
CA ARG A 258 16.00 5.47 10.31
C ARG A 258 15.96 4.97 8.87
N PRO A 259 15.29 3.82 8.61
CA PRO A 259 15.01 3.37 7.24
C PRO A 259 13.96 4.25 6.56
N ARG A 260 13.95 4.30 5.23
CA ARG A 260 12.93 5.04 4.49
C ARG A 260 11.56 4.36 4.51
N VAL A 261 11.54 3.04 4.53
CA VAL A 261 10.33 2.25 4.75
C VAL A 261 10.30 1.82 6.20
N PHE A 262 9.34 2.28 6.96
CA PHE A 262 9.24 1.95 8.38
C PHE A 262 7.81 2.11 8.89
N PHE A 263 7.52 1.42 9.98
CA PHE A 263 6.21 1.46 10.62
C PHE A 263 5.95 2.83 11.27
N GLY A 264 6.96 3.46 11.83
CA GLY A 264 6.94 4.72 12.56
C GLY A 264 7.70 4.59 13.88
N ASP A 265 7.74 5.66 14.67
CA ASP A 265 8.43 5.68 15.96
C ASP A 265 7.48 5.87 17.14
N ARG A 266 6.34 6.52 16.94
CA ARG A 266 5.43 6.92 18.02
C ARG A 266 4.01 7.15 17.51
N TRP A 267 3.08 7.16 18.42
CA TRP A 267 1.76 7.73 18.22
C TRP A 267 1.90 9.25 18.02
N ILE A 268 1.14 9.80 17.10
CA ILE A 268 1.21 11.23 16.75
C ILE A 268 0.11 12.04 17.45
N THR A 269 0.31 13.35 17.51
CA THR A 269 -0.66 14.31 18.04
C THR A 269 -1.18 15.28 16.98
N SER A 270 -0.51 15.35 15.83
CA SER A 270 -0.88 16.17 14.67
C SER A 270 -0.35 15.55 13.39
N ILE A 271 -0.97 15.84 12.26
CA ILE A 271 -0.42 15.54 10.92
C ILE A 271 0.97 16.18 10.73
N PHE A 272 1.19 17.34 11.34
CA PHE A 272 2.47 18.06 11.31
C PHE A 272 3.64 17.19 11.80
N ASP A 273 3.44 16.40 12.85
CA ASP A 273 4.45 15.48 13.40
C ASP A 273 5.10 14.62 12.31
N LEU A 274 4.31 14.11 11.35
CA LEU A 274 4.79 13.22 10.29
C LEU A 274 5.58 13.97 9.22
N PHE A 275 5.13 15.15 8.82
CA PHE A 275 5.85 15.99 7.86
C PHE A 275 7.16 16.53 8.46
N GLU A 276 7.12 16.99 9.72
CA GLU A 276 8.32 17.43 10.44
C GLU A 276 9.36 16.32 10.57
N GLU A 277 8.94 15.11 10.93
CA GLU A 277 9.83 13.94 10.97
C GLU A 277 10.48 13.67 9.61
N ASN A 278 9.70 13.74 8.51
CA ASN A 278 10.25 13.54 7.18
C ASN A 278 11.34 14.56 6.86
N VAL A 279 11.07 15.84 7.10
CA VAL A 279 12.03 16.93 6.85
C VAL A 279 13.27 16.85 7.75
N ARG A 280 13.08 16.44 9.00
CA ARG A 280 14.16 16.41 10.01
C ARG A 280 15.12 15.24 9.83
N TYR A 281 14.62 14.07 9.45
CA TYR A 281 15.40 12.84 9.53
C TYR A 281 15.80 12.23 8.18
N PHE A 282 15.17 12.65 7.08
CA PHE A 282 15.44 12.06 5.78
C PHE A 282 16.07 13.07 4.80
N PRO A 283 17.24 12.76 4.21
CA PRO A 283 17.77 13.56 3.13
C PRO A 283 16.88 13.42 1.88
N ALA A 284 16.81 14.50 1.08
CA ALA A 284 16.07 14.47 -0.17
C ALA A 284 16.71 13.49 -1.18
N LEU A 285 15.91 12.59 -1.74
CA LEU A 285 16.29 11.76 -2.89
C LEU A 285 16.10 12.51 -4.20
N LEU A 286 14.94 13.12 -4.36
CA LEU A 286 14.59 13.99 -5.47
C LEU A 286 14.64 15.44 -4.98
N ALA A 287 15.28 16.33 -5.75
CA ALA A 287 15.53 17.72 -5.32
C ALA A 287 15.03 18.73 -6.36
N GLU A 288 13.83 18.49 -6.90
CA GLU A 288 13.19 19.38 -7.84
C GLU A 288 12.40 20.47 -7.10
N ALA A 289 12.80 21.74 -7.27
CA ALA A 289 12.14 22.90 -6.70
C ALA A 289 11.16 23.53 -7.69
N THR A 290 10.07 24.08 -7.16
CA THR A 290 9.10 24.88 -7.92
C THR A 290 9.38 26.37 -7.78
N ASP A 291 8.78 27.19 -8.64
CA ASP A 291 8.88 28.65 -8.59
C ASP A 291 7.88 29.28 -7.59
N GLU A 292 7.01 28.50 -6.96
CA GLU A 292 6.02 28.99 -6.00
C GLU A 292 6.70 29.65 -4.79
N ASP A 293 6.23 30.82 -4.40
CA ASP A 293 6.47 31.38 -3.07
C ASP A 293 5.25 31.10 -2.19
N PRO A 294 5.30 30.05 -1.35
CA PRO A 294 4.14 29.61 -0.58
C PRO A 294 3.72 30.62 0.50
N ILE A 295 4.66 31.46 0.99
CA ILE A 295 4.34 32.54 1.92
C ILE A 295 3.50 33.61 1.22
N ALA A 296 3.95 34.06 0.05
CA ALA A 296 3.23 35.09 -0.72
C ALA A 296 1.83 34.61 -1.13
N VAL A 297 1.68 33.32 -1.51
CA VAL A 297 0.38 32.72 -1.84
C VAL A 297 -0.54 32.73 -0.62
N LEU A 298 -0.05 32.27 0.56
CA LEU A 298 -0.85 32.23 1.78
C LEU A 298 -1.23 33.64 2.27
N ASP A 299 -0.29 34.60 2.25
CA ASP A 299 -0.52 35.97 2.68
C ASP A 299 -1.52 36.70 1.77
N ALA A 300 -1.64 36.28 0.52
CA ALA A 300 -2.66 36.76 -0.43
C ALA A 300 -4.04 36.07 -0.25
N GLY A 301 -4.17 35.14 0.72
CA GLY A 301 -5.39 34.37 0.96
C GLY A 301 -5.60 33.19 0.00
N GLY A 302 -4.57 32.81 -0.74
CA GLY A 302 -4.58 31.62 -1.61
C GLY A 302 -4.18 30.35 -0.89
N THR A 303 -4.24 29.22 -1.60
CA THR A 303 -3.84 27.89 -1.10
C THR A 303 -2.51 27.48 -1.72
N PRO A 304 -1.39 27.45 -0.95
CA PRO A 304 -0.10 27.01 -1.44
C PRO A 304 -0.10 25.54 -1.87
N GLN A 305 0.65 25.24 -2.95
CA GLN A 305 0.81 23.86 -3.46
C GLN A 305 1.71 22.99 -2.57
N LEU A 306 2.65 23.61 -1.86
CA LEU A 306 3.67 22.94 -1.03
C LEU A 306 4.40 21.83 -1.80
N GLY A 307 4.79 22.11 -3.04
CA GLY A 307 5.28 21.11 -4.00
C GLY A 307 6.50 20.34 -3.51
N GLU A 308 7.47 21.03 -2.90
CA GLU A 308 8.69 20.41 -2.37
C GLU A 308 8.41 19.55 -1.14
N LEU A 309 7.49 19.95 -0.27
CA LEU A 309 7.09 19.18 0.90
C LEU A 309 6.38 17.88 0.47
N ASN A 310 5.47 17.97 -0.51
CA ASN A 310 4.77 16.83 -1.08
C ASN A 310 5.73 15.88 -1.82
N LEU A 311 6.67 16.39 -2.61
CA LEU A 311 7.69 15.59 -3.29
C LEU A 311 8.56 14.85 -2.27
N HIS A 312 8.98 15.54 -1.20
CA HIS A 312 9.78 14.94 -0.14
C HIS A 312 9.01 13.83 0.60
N ASN A 313 7.77 14.09 0.97
CA ASN A 313 6.86 13.11 1.59
C ASN A 313 6.68 11.86 0.71
N GLY A 314 6.59 12.03 -0.61
CA GLY A 314 6.48 10.94 -1.58
C GLY A 314 7.72 10.04 -1.69
N THR A 315 8.86 10.41 -1.06
CA THR A 315 10.09 9.61 -1.01
C THR A 315 10.37 8.99 0.36
N VAL A 316 9.47 9.15 1.32
CA VAL A 316 9.50 8.48 2.63
C VAL A 316 8.30 7.55 2.71
N TYR A 317 8.56 6.26 2.78
CA TYR A 317 7.53 5.24 2.61
C TYR A 317 6.96 4.80 3.96
N ARG A 318 5.90 5.50 4.39
CA ARG A 318 5.11 5.11 5.57
C ARG A 318 3.97 4.19 5.15
N TRP A 319 3.66 3.19 5.96
CA TRP A 319 2.53 2.28 5.72
C TRP A 319 1.16 2.97 5.84
N ASN A 320 1.08 4.03 6.66
CA ASN A 320 0.01 5.02 6.64
C ASN A 320 0.64 6.38 6.36
N ARG A 321 0.51 6.87 5.14
CA ARG A 321 1.14 8.11 4.67
C ARG A 321 0.21 9.30 4.89
N PRO A 322 0.69 10.42 5.47
CA PRO A 322 -0.06 11.66 5.48
C PRO A 322 -0.04 12.28 4.09
N ILE A 323 -1.17 12.76 3.61
CA ILE A 323 -1.27 13.48 2.35
C ILE A 323 -1.85 14.87 2.62
N TYR A 324 -1.22 15.89 2.05
CA TYR A 324 -1.76 17.22 1.85
C TYR A 324 -2.06 17.43 0.37
N GLU A 325 -3.25 17.94 0.07
CA GLU A 325 -3.66 18.29 -1.29
C GLU A 325 -4.28 19.69 -1.29
N PRO A 326 -3.84 20.61 -2.17
CA PRO A 326 -4.36 21.99 -2.23
C PRO A 326 -5.80 22.07 -2.72
N GLY A 327 -6.32 21.03 -3.41
CA GLY A 327 -7.65 21.02 -4.00
C GLY A 327 -7.85 22.17 -5.01
N ASP A 328 -9.12 22.47 -5.31
CA ASP A 328 -9.52 23.60 -6.14
C ASP A 328 -9.69 24.89 -5.29
N GLY A 329 -8.66 25.21 -4.49
CA GLY A 329 -8.63 26.41 -3.63
C GLY A 329 -9.01 26.17 -2.17
N THR A 330 -9.57 25.00 -1.81
CA THR A 330 -9.76 24.58 -0.43
C THR A 330 -8.93 23.34 -0.18
N PRO A 331 -7.89 23.41 0.68
CA PRO A 331 -7.00 22.30 0.91
C PRO A 331 -7.69 21.19 1.72
N HIS A 332 -7.23 19.96 1.53
CA HIS A 332 -7.63 18.85 2.38
C HIS A 332 -6.44 17.99 2.79
N VAL A 333 -6.63 17.22 3.84
CA VAL A 333 -5.67 16.22 4.29
C VAL A 333 -6.34 14.85 4.35
N ARG A 334 -5.55 13.80 4.10
CA ARG A 334 -6.06 12.42 4.14
C ARG A 334 -4.99 11.45 4.64
N VAL A 335 -5.45 10.37 5.24
CA VAL A 335 -4.63 9.19 5.54
C VAL A 335 -4.65 8.28 4.32
N GLU A 336 -3.49 7.95 3.80
CA GLU A 336 -3.31 6.96 2.75
C GLU A 336 -2.79 5.66 3.38
N ASN A 337 -3.64 4.67 3.47
CA ASN A 337 -3.32 3.35 4.00
C ASN A 337 -2.78 2.45 2.89
N ARG A 338 -1.51 2.02 2.99
CA ARG A 338 -0.73 1.30 1.98
C ARG A 338 -0.38 -0.14 2.40
N VAL A 339 -0.97 -0.61 3.49
CA VAL A 339 -0.59 -1.91 4.08
C VAL A 339 -1.12 -3.10 3.30
N LEU A 340 -2.20 -2.91 2.53
CA LEU A 340 -2.92 -3.98 1.85
C LEU A 340 -2.21 -4.43 0.56
N PRO A 341 -2.08 -5.74 0.31
CA PRO A 341 -1.68 -6.26 -1.00
C PRO A 341 -2.78 -6.06 -2.05
N ALA A 342 -2.41 -6.08 -3.32
CA ALA A 342 -3.37 -6.16 -4.41
C ALA A 342 -4.19 -7.46 -4.37
N GLY A 343 -5.45 -7.39 -4.73
CA GLY A 343 -6.39 -8.53 -4.89
C GLY A 343 -6.93 -9.14 -3.59
N PRO A 344 -7.42 -10.38 -3.63
CA PRO A 344 -7.58 -11.23 -4.83
C PRO A 344 -8.67 -10.78 -5.80
N THR A 345 -9.86 -10.43 -5.31
CA THR A 345 -11.01 -9.99 -6.12
C THR A 345 -11.45 -8.58 -5.71
N ILE A 346 -12.30 -7.97 -6.50
CA ILE A 346 -12.87 -6.66 -6.13
C ILE A 346 -13.73 -6.75 -4.87
N VAL A 347 -14.48 -7.84 -4.69
CA VAL A 347 -15.24 -8.03 -3.45
C VAL A 347 -14.32 -8.20 -2.23
N ASP A 348 -13.16 -8.84 -2.39
CA ASP A 348 -12.15 -8.95 -1.33
C ASP A 348 -11.50 -7.60 -1.01
N VAL A 349 -11.20 -6.78 -2.02
CA VAL A 349 -10.65 -5.42 -1.87
C VAL A 349 -11.64 -4.53 -1.11
N LEU A 350 -12.91 -4.53 -1.52
CA LEU A 350 -13.94 -3.70 -0.87
C LEU A 350 -14.30 -4.21 0.52
N ALA A 351 -14.16 -5.51 0.80
CA ALA A 351 -14.30 -6.05 2.14
C ALA A 351 -13.17 -5.54 3.06
N ASN A 352 -11.91 -5.52 2.57
CA ASN A 352 -10.79 -4.92 3.29
C ASN A 352 -11.03 -3.43 3.55
N ALA A 353 -11.52 -2.69 2.55
CA ALA A 353 -11.83 -1.26 2.68
C ALA A 353 -12.95 -1.01 3.71
N ALA A 354 -14.05 -1.74 3.64
CA ALA A 354 -15.14 -1.62 4.60
C ALA A 354 -14.67 -1.91 6.05
N PHE A 355 -13.92 -2.99 6.24
CA PHE A 355 -13.32 -3.29 7.53
C PHE A 355 -12.44 -2.15 8.05
N TYR A 356 -11.53 -1.64 7.21
CA TYR A 356 -10.63 -0.53 7.54
C TYR A 356 -11.42 0.71 7.98
N TYR A 357 -12.32 1.21 7.13
CA TYR A 357 -13.06 2.44 7.41
C TYR A 357 -13.93 2.30 8.68
N GLY A 358 -14.56 1.15 8.86
CA GLY A 358 -15.41 0.91 10.02
C GLY A 358 -14.63 0.85 11.34
N VAL A 359 -13.53 0.07 11.38
CA VAL A 359 -12.71 -0.03 12.61
C VAL A 359 -12.02 1.28 12.95
N VAL A 360 -11.44 1.95 11.93
CA VAL A 360 -10.77 3.26 12.14
C VAL A 360 -11.76 4.29 12.70
N ARG A 361 -12.97 4.34 12.16
CA ARG A 361 -14.02 5.25 12.65
C ARG A 361 -14.35 5.02 14.12
N THR A 362 -14.55 3.76 14.51
CA THR A 362 -14.87 3.42 15.90
C THR A 362 -13.70 3.76 16.83
N LEU A 363 -12.48 3.31 16.49
CA LEU A 363 -11.31 3.54 17.35
C LEU A 363 -10.96 5.03 17.49
N ALA A 364 -11.09 5.82 16.42
CA ALA A 364 -10.81 7.26 16.44
C ALA A 364 -11.76 8.06 17.32
N ASN A 365 -12.95 7.52 17.62
CA ASN A 365 -13.98 8.17 18.44
C ASN A 365 -14.12 7.57 19.84
N GLU A 366 -13.26 6.63 20.24
CA GLU A 366 -13.29 6.05 21.59
C GLU A 366 -12.83 7.06 22.67
N ASP A 367 -13.54 7.16 23.79
CA ASP A 367 -13.15 7.97 24.96
C ASP A 367 -11.78 7.54 25.53
N ARG A 368 -11.39 6.29 25.34
CA ARG A 368 -10.12 5.72 25.78
C ARG A 368 -9.41 5.05 24.60
N PRO A 369 -8.82 5.84 23.72
CA PRO A 369 -8.22 5.33 22.48
C PRO A 369 -7.21 4.21 22.71
N VAL A 370 -7.18 3.23 21.82
CA VAL A 370 -6.31 2.04 21.91
C VAL A 370 -4.82 2.41 22.01
N TRP A 371 -4.39 3.47 21.34
CA TRP A 371 -2.99 3.96 21.39
C TRP A 371 -2.57 4.59 22.74
N THR A 372 -3.52 4.88 23.63
CA THR A 372 -3.19 5.26 25.00
C THR A 372 -2.93 4.06 25.91
N GLN A 373 -3.23 2.84 25.44
CA GLN A 373 -3.18 1.59 26.18
C GLN A 373 -2.21 0.58 25.53
N MET A 374 -1.77 0.82 24.29
CA MET A 374 -0.83 0.02 23.53
C MET A 374 0.44 0.81 23.27
N SER A 375 1.60 0.27 23.60
CA SER A 375 2.87 0.91 23.24
C SER A 375 3.08 0.82 21.72
N PHE A 376 3.71 1.83 21.13
CA PHE A 376 3.99 1.83 19.70
C PHE A 376 4.84 0.62 19.25
N PRO A 377 5.89 0.20 20.00
CA PRO A 377 6.62 -1.03 19.68
C PRO A 377 5.77 -2.29 19.72
N ALA A 378 4.71 -2.36 20.56
CA ALA A 378 3.80 -3.50 20.53
C ALA A 378 2.96 -3.54 19.23
N ALA A 379 2.51 -2.39 18.73
CA ALA A 379 1.83 -2.29 17.44
C ALA A 379 2.77 -2.70 16.29
N GLN A 380 4.03 -2.26 16.33
CA GLN A 380 5.04 -2.67 15.34
C GLN A 380 5.31 -4.18 15.39
N ALA A 381 5.49 -4.78 16.58
CA ALA A 381 5.69 -6.21 16.72
C ALA A 381 4.49 -7.02 16.19
N ASN A 382 3.27 -6.52 16.40
CA ASN A 382 2.06 -7.10 15.81
C ASN A 382 2.13 -7.06 14.27
N PHE A 383 2.54 -5.94 13.69
CA PHE A 383 2.63 -5.76 12.24
C PHE A 383 3.63 -6.73 11.59
N GLU A 384 4.79 -6.89 12.21
CA GLU A 384 5.83 -7.84 11.77
C GLU A 384 5.36 -9.29 11.90
N ALA A 385 4.68 -9.65 13.00
CA ALA A 385 4.11 -10.98 13.19
C ALA A 385 3.00 -11.27 12.16
N ALA A 386 2.13 -10.30 11.88
CA ALA A 386 1.07 -10.42 10.89
C ALA A 386 1.61 -10.66 9.48
N ALA A 387 2.66 -9.92 9.09
CA ALA A 387 3.29 -10.09 7.78
C ALA A 387 3.88 -11.51 7.63
N ARG A 388 4.50 -12.04 8.69
CA ARG A 388 5.13 -13.37 8.67
C ARG A 388 4.10 -14.50 8.69
N ASP A 389 3.12 -14.44 9.60
CA ASP A 389 2.28 -15.58 9.98
C ASP A 389 0.82 -15.48 9.49
N GLY A 390 0.41 -14.34 8.90
CA GLY A 390 -0.94 -14.10 8.36
C GLY A 390 -2.04 -14.26 9.41
N LEU A 391 -3.13 -14.96 9.06
CA LEU A 391 -4.30 -15.16 9.93
C LEU A 391 -3.96 -15.81 11.29
N THR A 392 -2.93 -16.63 11.35
CA THR A 392 -2.51 -17.34 12.58
C THR A 392 -1.57 -16.51 13.46
N ALA A 393 -1.18 -15.28 13.02
CA ALA A 393 -0.31 -14.40 13.77
C ALA A 393 -0.89 -14.09 15.16
N ARG A 394 -0.05 -14.17 16.18
CA ARG A 394 -0.45 -13.80 17.55
C ARG A 394 -0.20 -12.31 17.76
N LEU A 395 -1.29 -11.60 17.99
CA LEU A 395 -1.30 -10.14 18.12
C LEU A 395 -1.65 -9.74 19.55
N TYR A 396 -0.92 -8.80 20.11
CA TYR A 396 -1.25 -8.20 21.39
C TYR A 396 -2.36 -7.15 21.23
N TRP A 397 -3.41 -7.26 22.03
CA TRP A 397 -4.45 -6.24 22.11
C TRP A 397 -4.72 -5.83 23.56
N PRO A 398 -4.83 -4.51 23.87
CA PRO A 398 -5.05 -4.03 25.24
C PRO A 398 -6.30 -4.65 25.88
N GLY A 399 -6.16 -5.07 27.13
CA GLY A 399 -7.25 -5.70 27.89
C GLY A 399 -7.54 -7.16 27.51
N LEU A 400 -7.05 -7.66 26.36
CA LEU A 400 -7.30 -9.01 25.87
C LEU A 400 -6.04 -9.89 25.87
N GLY A 401 -4.85 -9.29 25.90
CA GLY A 401 -3.59 -10.02 25.82
C GLY A 401 -3.25 -10.47 24.40
N GLN A 402 -2.73 -11.69 24.25
CA GLN A 402 -2.31 -12.30 22.97
C GLN A 402 -3.44 -13.16 22.39
N LEU A 403 -3.97 -12.75 21.25
CA LEU A 403 -4.97 -13.51 20.46
C LEU A 403 -4.42 -13.80 19.06
N THR A 404 -4.98 -14.77 18.36
CA THR A 404 -4.73 -14.92 16.93
C THR A 404 -5.46 -13.82 16.16
N ALA A 405 -4.96 -13.44 14.98
CA ALA A 405 -5.54 -12.35 14.20
C ALA A 405 -7.02 -12.61 13.84
N ASP A 406 -7.36 -13.83 13.47
CA ASP A 406 -8.73 -14.28 13.21
C ASP A 406 -9.63 -14.18 14.46
N GLU A 407 -9.16 -14.66 15.61
CA GLU A 407 -9.91 -14.58 16.88
C GLU A 407 -10.15 -13.14 17.31
N LEU A 408 -9.12 -12.28 17.25
CA LEU A 408 -9.23 -10.85 17.54
C LEU A 408 -10.26 -10.19 16.61
N THR A 409 -10.20 -10.53 15.32
CA THR A 409 -11.10 -9.95 14.31
C THR A 409 -12.55 -10.33 14.60
N VAL A 410 -12.86 -11.63 14.70
CA VAL A 410 -14.26 -12.08 14.83
C VAL A 410 -14.88 -11.61 16.14
N ARG A 411 -14.13 -11.68 17.26
CA ARG A 411 -14.69 -11.37 18.58
C ARG A 411 -14.78 -9.89 18.90
N HIS A 412 -13.86 -9.08 18.36
CA HIS A 412 -13.74 -7.69 18.79
C HIS A 412 -13.82 -6.69 17.65
N LEU A 413 -13.07 -6.89 16.56
CA LEU A 413 -12.95 -5.86 15.53
C LEU A 413 -14.11 -5.86 14.51
N LEU A 414 -14.71 -7.01 14.20
CA LEU A 414 -15.89 -7.03 13.32
C LEU A 414 -17.11 -6.29 13.92
N PRO A 415 -17.45 -6.46 15.21
CA PRO A 415 -18.47 -5.61 15.85
C PRO A 415 -18.14 -4.12 15.78
N MET A 416 -16.86 -3.75 15.99
CA MET A 416 -16.41 -2.36 15.87
C MET A 416 -16.50 -1.85 14.42
N ALA A 417 -16.10 -2.67 13.44
CA ALA A 417 -16.24 -2.34 12.02
C ALA A 417 -17.69 -2.04 11.65
N ARG A 418 -18.61 -2.88 12.11
CA ARG A 418 -20.05 -2.70 11.89
C ARG A 418 -20.54 -1.39 12.48
N SER A 419 -20.23 -1.13 13.74
CA SER A 419 -20.64 0.10 14.43
C SER A 419 -20.09 1.36 13.74
N GLY A 420 -18.82 1.34 13.33
CA GLY A 420 -18.20 2.48 12.63
C GLY A 420 -18.78 2.73 11.25
N LEU A 421 -19.14 1.67 10.50
CA LEU A 421 -19.81 1.80 9.21
C LEU A 421 -21.26 2.33 9.37
N GLU A 422 -21.97 1.89 10.39
CA GLU A 422 -23.30 2.43 10.75
C GLU A 422 -23.21 3.92 11.10
N ASP A 423 -22.19 4.33 11.88
CA ASP A 423 -21.92 5.73 12.21
C ASP A 423 -21.55 6.58 10.97
N TRP A 424 -20.88 6.00 9.98
CA TRP A 424 -20.67 6.60 8.66
C TRP A 424 -21.94 6.68 7.80
N GLY A 425 -23.06 6.09 8.21
CA GLY A 425 -24.30 6.03 7.44
C GLY A 425 -24.27 5.04 6.27
N VAL A 426 -23.40 4.03 6.31
CA VAL A 426 -23.35 2.96 5.31
C VAL A 426 -24.57 2.04 5.48
N SER A 427 -25.15 1.58 4.36
CA SER A 427 -26.32 0.72 4.40
C SER A 427 -26.03 -0.65 5.00
N SER A 428 -27.02 -1.25 5.67
CA SER A 428 -26.91 -2.59 6.24
C SER A 428 -26.59 -3.67 5.20
N THR A 429 -27.02 -3.48 3.96
CA THR A 429 -26.72 -4.37 2.82
C THR A 429 -25.24 -4.37 2.51
N VAL A 430 -24.63 -3.19 2.40
CA VAL A 430 -23.18 -3.01 2.18
C VAL A 430 -22.39 -3.60 3.34
N ILE A 431 -22.78 -3.25 4.58
CA ILE A 431 -22.11 -3.72 5.80
C ILE A 431 -22.09 -5.26 5.85
N SER A 432 -23.25 -5.90 5.65
CA SER A 432 -23.31 -7.37 5.68
C SER A 432 -22.50 -7.97 4.53
N ARG A 433 -22.66 -7.47 3.29
CA ARG A 433 -21.94 -8.01 2.12
C ARG A 433 -20.42 -8.09 2.34
N TYR A 434 -19.81 -7.04 2.85
CA TYR A 434 -18.34 -6.98 2.94
C TYR A 434 -17.80 -7.52 4.26
N LEU A 435 -18.48 -7.30 5.39
CA LEU A 435 -18.00 -7.86 6.65
C LEU A 435 -18.19 -9.38 6.73
N ASP A 436 -19.19 -9.95 6.06
CA ASP A 436 -19.35 -11.41 5.96
C ASP A 436 -18.18 -12.07 5.19
N VAL A 437 -17.55 -11.35 4.25
CA VAL A 437 -16.30 -11.82 3.58
C VAL A 437 -15.13 -11.90 4.56
N ILE A 438 -14.97 -10.89 5.42
CA ILE A 438 -13.93 -10.88 6.46
C ILE A 438 -14.16 -12.01 7.47
N GLU A 439 -15.42 -12.17 7.94
CA GLU A 439 -15.79 -13.27 8.84
C GLU A 439 -15.54 -14.64 8.19
N GLY A 440 -15.88 -14.76 6.90
CA GLY A 440 -15.66 -15.98 6.13
C GLY A 440 -14.18 -16.37 6.03
N ARG A 441 -13.28 -15.40 5.82
CA ARG A 441 -11.82 -15.67 5.84
C ARG A 441 -11.34 -16.13 7.21
N CYS A 442 -11.80 -15.48 8.27
CA CYS A 442 -11.43 -15.86 9.64
C CYS A 442 -11.94 -17.26 10.02
N THR A 443 -13.18 -17.58 9.69
CA THR A 443 -13.81 -18.85 10.06
C THR A 443 -13.31 -20.03 9.24
N SER A 444 -12.99 -19.82 7.97
CA SER A 444 -12.38 -20.84 7.09
C SER A 444 -10.87 -20.97 7.28
N GLY A 445 -10.21 -19.95 7.83
CA GLY A 445 -8.75 -19.86 7.90
C GLY A 445 -8.08 -19.62 6.54
N VAL A 446 -8.83 -19.11 5.53
CA VAL A 446 -8.34 -18.99 4.16
C VAL A 446 -8.38 -17.53 3.70
N ASN A 447 -7.22 -16.98 3.38
CA ASN A 447 -7.01 -15.74 2.63
C ASN A 447 -6.21 -16.04 1.35
N GLY A 448 -5.81 -15.00 0.61
CA GLY A 448 -5.06 -15.17 -0.64
C GLY A 448 -3.75 -15.96 -0.46
N ALA A 449 -2.99 -15.70 0.61
CA ALA A 449 -1.73 -16.39 0.86
C ALA A 449 -1.92 -17.88 1.20
N VAL A 450 -2.93 -18.19 2.01
CA VAL A 450 -3.26 -19.60 2.35
C VAL A 450 -3.71 -20.34 1.11
N TRP A 451 -4.63 -19.75 0.31
CA TRP A 451 -5.11 -20.38 -0.92
C TRP A 451 -3.96 -20.65 -1.90
N GLN A 452 -3.06 -19.67 -2.14
CA GLN A 452 -1.91 -19.84 -3.03
C GLN A 452 -0.99 -20.96 -2.55
N THR A 453 -0.64 -20.98 -1.25
CA THR A 453 0.30 -21.99 -0.71
C THR A 453 -0.28 -23.40 -0.74
N GLU A 454 -1.57 -23.56 -0.43
CA GLU A 454 -2.24 -24.85 -0.50
C GLU A 454 -2.42 -25.33 -1.95
N CYS A 455 -2.75 -24.42 -2.88
CA CYS A 455 -2.86 -24.75 -4.30
C CYS A 455 -1.54 -25.30 -4.84
N VAL A 456 -0.42 -24.59 -4.60
CA VAL A 456 0.91 -25.03 -5.03
C VAL A 456 1.30 -26.35 -4.37
N ALA A 457 1.04 -26.54 -3.07
CA ALA A 457 1.33 -27.78 -2.37
C ALA A 457 0.61 -28.98 -3.01
N ARG A 458 -0.70 -28.87 -3.29
CA ARG A 458 -1.48 -29.93 -3.96
C ARG A 458 -1.01 -30.24 -5.38
N LEU A 459 -0.62 -29.21 -6.13
CA LEU A 459 -0.06 -29.42 -7.48
C LEU A 459 1.28 -30.19 -7.41
N GLN A 460 2.14 -29.86 -6.45
CA GLN A 460 3.39 -30.58 -6.22
C GLN A 460 3.18 -32.02 -5.74
N GLU A 461 2.20 -32.28 -4.86
CA GLU A 461 1.81 -33.62 -4.45
C GLU A 461 1.37 -34.51 -5.61
N ARG A 462 0.83 -33.90 -6.67
CA ARG A 462 0.51 -34.58 -7.94
C ARG A 462 1.70 -34.75 -8.88
N GLY A 463 2.90 -34.37 -8.44
CA GLY A 463 4.14 -34.55 -9.20
C GLY A 463 4.53 -33.37 -10.09
N MET A 464 3.86 -32.22 -9.96
CA MET A 464 4.22 -31.03 -10.75
C MET A 464 5.47 -30.37 -10.16
N GLU A 465 6.40 -30.00 -11.04
CA GLU A 465 7.58 -29.24 -10.65
C GLU A 465 7.21 -27.83 -10.15
N ARG A 466 8.00 -27.27 -9.21
CA ARG A 466 7.69 -26.02 -8.52
C ARG A 466 7.36 -24.84 -9.45
N ALA A 467 8.18 -24.62 -10.49
CA ALA A 467 7.96 -23.50 -11.41
C ALA A 467 6.64 -23.68 -12.21
N ALA A 468 6.35 -24.89 -12.65
CA ALA A 468 5.10 -25.21 -13.33
C ALA A 468 3.89 -25.11 -12.39
N ALA A 469 4.04 -25.53 -11.13
CA ALA A 469 2.98 -25.41 -10.12
C ALA A 469 2.64 -23.94 -9.80
N LEU A 470 3.64 -23.05 -9.76
CA LEU A 470 3.42 -21.61 -9.58
C LEU A 470 2.69 -21.01 -10.79
N ALA A 471 3.08 -21.35 -12.00
CA ALA A 471 2.42 -20.85 -13.21
C ALA A 471 0.96 -21.37 -13.34
N ASP A 472 0.72 -22.68 -13.06
CA ASP A 472 -0.65 -23.25 -13.04
C ASP A 472 -1.51 -22.60 -11.93
N MET A 473 -0.94 -22.34 -10.77
CA MET A 473 -1.62 -21.65 -9.68
C MET A 473 -2.03 -20.23 -10.10
N VAL A 474 -1.16 -19.45 -10.76
CA VAL A 474 -1.49 -18.10 -11.26
C VAL A 474 -2.61 -18.17 -12.30
N GLY A 475 -2.60 -19.15 -13.21
CA GLY A 475 -3.67 -19.38 -14.17
C GLY A 475 -5.02 -19.64 -13.48
N ARG A 476 -5.06 -20.52 -12.47
CA ARG A 476 -6.27 -20.79 -11.67
C ARG A 476 -6.73 -19.57 -10.88
N TYR A 477 -5.79 -18.84 -10.28
CA TYR A 477 -6.07 -17.60 -9.55
C TYR A 477 -6.78 -16.60 -10.47
N ARG A 478 -6.26 -16.39 -11.68
CA ARG A 478 -6.86 -15.50 -12.69
C ARG A 478 -8.27 -15.95 -13.09
N ASP A 479 -8.50 -17.24 -13.31
CA ASP A 479 -9.81 -17.78 -13.67
C ASP A 479 -10.84 -17.62 -12.53
N LEU A 480 -10.42 -17.76 -11.27
CA LEU A 480 -11.28 -17.62 -10.10
C LEU A 480 -11.54 -16.14 -9.76
N MET A 481 -10.53 -15.29 -9.86
CA MET A 481 -10.66 -13.86 -9.63
C MET A 481 -11.69 -13.21 -10.57
N SER A 482 -11.75 -13.64 -11.83
CA SER A 482 -12.72 -13.11 -12.83
C SER A 482 -14.18 -13.32 -12.44
N ARG A 483 -14.47 -14.31 -11.59
CA ARG A 483 -15.83 -14.59 -11.07
C ARG A 483 -16.24 -13.63 -9.96
N ASN A 484 -15.30 -12.91 -9.37
CA ASN A 484 -15.51 -12.01 -8.23
C ASN A 484 -16.16 -12.68 -7.01
N GLU A 485 -15.86 -13.96 -6.79
CA GLU A 485 -16.24 -14.68 -5.58
C GLU A 485 -15.14 -14.51 -4.52
N PRO A 486 -15.49 -14.35 -3.22
CA PRO A 486 -14.49 -14.18 -2.16
C PRO A 486 -13.48 -15.33 -2.12
N VAL A 487 -12.20 -15.02 -1.92
CA VAL A 487 -11.09 -15.99 -1.98
C VAL A 487 -11.26 -17.19 -1.05
N HIS A 488 -11.88 -17.01 0.10
CA HIS A 488 -12.12 -18.09 1.07
C HIS A 488 -13.11 -19.16 0.57
N THR A 489 -13.83 -18.88 -0.52
CA THR A 489 -14.74 -19.85 -1.17
C THR A 489 -14.11 -20.57 -2.36
N TRP A 490 -12.88 -20.20 -2.75
CA TRP A 490 -12.25 -20.73 -3.94
C TRP A 490 -11.90 -22.22 -3.80
N PRO A 491 -12.22 -23.05 -4.80
CA PRO A 491 -11.85 -24.47 -4.78
C PRO A 491 -10.33 -24.63 -4.91
N LEU A 492 -9.80 -25.66 -4.27
CA LEU A 492 -8.43 -26.11 -4.44
C LEU A 492 -8.35 -27.21 -5.51
N PRO A 493 -7.21 -27.35 -6.23
CA PRO A 493 -7.05 -28.37 -7.28
C PRO A 493 -7.11 -29.82 -6.78
#